data_96b49f0987bfd1e27734cf28c8eb45f3
#
_entry.id   96b49f0987bfd1e27734cf28c8eb45f3
#
_cell.length_a   1.000
_cell.length_b   1.000
_cell.length_c   1.000
_cell.angle_alpha   90.00
_cell.angle_beta   90.00
_cell.angle_gamma   90.00
#
_symmetry.space_group_name_H-M   'P 1'
#
loop_
_entity.id
_entity.type
_entity.pdbx_description
1 polymer ?
#
loop_
_entity_poly.entity_id
_entity_poly.type
_entity_poly.pdbx_seq_one_letter_code
_entity_poly.pdbx_strand_id
1 'polypeptide(L)'
;TIAREIERYHKRSRRIIGFVDDDMLKHNCLMNGFRILGNREDIPMLVAKYKIEEIIIAMPSVKRDVIREIMEICSPLKCKINTLPGVYQLLDDEVLVSHLHPVSIEDLLERDEIHLDTSKVEPYLKDKVVLVTGAGGSIGSEICRQVLRVKPKKLLLLGHGENSIYIIHQELRSAALEGSLVPIIADIRDKNQLEQIFKDYNPEVVFHAAAHKHVPLMEIQPIAAVLNNIYGTRNVADVAGAHGVERFVMISTDKAVNPTSVMGATKRVAEKVVLGMNHKYDTKFITVRFGNVLGSRGSVIPLFRKQIEAGGPVTVTDPEMTRYFMTIPEASQLVLQAGAMGKGGEVFLLDMGEPVKIVDLAKNMIRLSGFEPNKDIRIEFTGLRPGEKLYEELLTAEEGTNTTTHKKIFEAALEDVDQEWLSRQIERFETCKTDMDVINVLKDIVPTYHPNHNI
;
A
#
# COMPACT_ATOMS: atom_id res chain seq x y z
N THR A 1 18.75 26.34 0.13
CA THR A 1 18.49 25.99 1.57
C THR A 1 19.51 24.96 2.02
N ILE A 2 19.59 23.76 1.45
CA ILE A 2 20.55 22.68 1.83
C ILE A 2 22.01 23.13 1.76
N ALA A 3 22.42 23.80 0.67
CA ALA A 3 23.80 24.25 0.55
C ALA A 3 24.22 25.20 1.68
N ARG A 4 23.32 26.11 2.12
CA ARG A 4 23.57 26.98 3.26
C ARG A 4 23.68 26.21 4.58
N GLU A 5 22.89 25.17 4.74
CA GLU A 5 22.92 24.32 5.93
C GLU A 5 24.20 23.49 5.98
N ILE A 6 24.61 22.88 4.87
CA ILE A 6 25.88 22.15 4.77
C ILE A 6 27.04 23.09 5.14
N GLU A 7 27.08 24.30 4.59
CA GLU A 7 28.15 25.30 4.90
C GLU A 7 28.14 25.73 6.35
N ARG A 8 26.96 25.88 6.97
CA ARG A 8 26.83 26.38 8.33
C ARG A 8 27.10 25.30 9.40
N TYR A 9 26.59 24.07 9.19
CA TYR A 9 26.58 23.05 10.22
C TYR A 9 27.33 21.76 9.88
N HIS A 10 27.56 21.46 8.58
CA HIS A 10 28.14 20.20 8.12
C HIS A 10 29.47 20.35 7.36
N LYS A 11 30.08 21.52 7.37
CA LYS A 11 31.32 21.84 6.64
C LYS A 11 32.51 20.92 6.97
N ARG A 12 32.50 20.28 8.15
CA ARG A 12 33.55 19.34 8.55
C ARG A 12 33.39 17.95 7.92
N SER A 13 32.18 17.58 7.54
CA SER A 13 31.83 16.25 7.01
C SER A 13 31.47 16.25 5.53
N ARG A 14 31.06 17.41 4.99
CA ARG A 14 30.65 17.58 3.59
C ARG A 14 31.24 18.85 3.00
N ARG A 15 31.74 18.75 1.76
CA ARG A 15 32.27 19.89 0.99
C ARG A 15 31.50 19.99 -0.32
N ILE A 16 30.83 21.10 -0.54
CA ILE A 16 30.15 21.38 -1.80
C ILE A 16 31.19 21.75 -2.87
N ILE A 17 31.14 21.06 -4.01
CA ILE A 17 31.99 21.31 -5.17
C ILE A 17 31.31 22.29 -6.14
N GLY A 18 30.00 22.16 -6.34
CA GLY A 18 29.23 23.03 -7.20
C GLY A 18 27.81 22.52 -7.38
N PHE A 19 27.07 23.18 -8.25
CA PHE A 19 25.71 22.83 -8.66
C PHE A 19 25.70 22.38 -10.12
N VAL A 20 24.66 21.61 -10.46
CA VAL A 20 24.27 21.29 -11.83
C VAL A 20 22.83 21.77 -12.02
N ASP A 21 22.55 22.44 -13.13
CA ASP A 21 21.23 22.97 -13.48
C ASP A 21 21.07 22.89 -15.00
N ASP A 22 19.91 22.39 -15.49
CA ASP A 22 19.66 22.24 -16.93
C ASP A 22 19.39 23.60 -17.62
N ASP A 23 19.10 24.64 -16.87
CA ASP A 23 18.94 25.98 -17.41
C ASP A 23 20.30 26.56 -17.84
N MET A 24 20.54 26.56 -19.13
CA MET A 24 21.80 27.03 -19.73
C MET A 24 22.13 28.50 -19.37
N LEU A 25 21.13 29.31 -19.07
CA LEU A 25 21.33 30.71 -18.67
C LEU A 25 22.00 30.82 -17.30
N LYS A 26 21.91 29.78 -16.48
CA LYS A 26 22.56 29.75 -15.17
C LYS A 26 23.98 29.19 -15.20
N HIS A 27 24.41 28.58 -16.30
CA HIS A 27 25.75 27.98 -16.39
C HIS A 27 26.84 29.00 -16.12
N ASN A 28 27.86 28.60 -15.37
CA ASN A 28 28.96 29.46 -14.86
C ASN A 28 28.55 30.56 -13.89
N CYS A 29 27.26 30.74 -13.59
CA CYS A 29 26.82 31.66 -12.52
C CYS A 29 27.16 31.09 -11.13
N LEU A 30 27.21 31.99 -10.16
CA LEU A 30 27.39 31.63 -8.75
C LEU A 30 26.03 31.57 -8.04
N MET A 31 25.74 30.44 -7.41
CA MET A 31 24.59 30.27 -6.53
C MET A 31 25.07 29.98 -5.11
N ASN A 32 24.74 30.82 -4.15
CA ASN A 32 25.22 30.72 -2.76
C ASN A 32 26.76 30.59 -2.63
N GLY A 33 27.53 31.22 -3.53
CA GLY A 33 28.99 31.16 -3.53
C GLY A 33 29.61 29.98 -4.29
N PHE A 34 28.80 29.06 -4.81
CA PHE A 34 29.23 27.91 -5.60
C PHE A 34 28.86 28.06 -7.06
N ARG A 35 29.74 27.58 -7.96
CA ARG A 35 29.54 27.69 -9.41
C ARG A 35 28.55 26.62 -9.90
N ILE A 36 27.71 26.96 -10.86
CA ILE A 36 26.94 26.01 -11.65
C ILE A 36 27.87 25.49 -12.74
N LEU A 37 28.20 24.18 -12.66
CA LEU A 37 29.28 23.53 -13.41
C LEU A 37 28.83 22.99 -14.78
N GLY A 38 27.54 22.83 -15.00
CA GLY A 38 26.97 22.31 -16.23
C GLY A 38 25.54 21.82 -16.03
N ASN A 39 25.06 20.98 -16.94
CA ASN A 39 23.75 20.36 -16.94
C ASN A 39 23.81 18.88 -16.43
N ARG A 40 22.67 18.17 -16.42
CA ARG A 40 22.59 16.76 -15.96
C ARG A 40 23.49 15.81 -16.75
N GLU A 41 23.72 16.06 -18.04
CA GLU A 41 24.56 15.21 -18.89
C GLU A 41 26.05 15.34 -18.57
N ASP A 42 26.46 16.44 -17.96
CA ASP A 42 27.84 16.67 -17.54
C ASP A 42 28.19 15.92 -16.22
N ILE A 43 27.20 15.40 -15.50
CA ILE A 43 27.40 14.74 -14.19
C ILE A 43 28.50 13.66 -14.24
N PRO A 44 28.55 12.69 -15.20
CA PRO A 44 29.59 11.67 -15.23
C PRO A 44 30.99 12.25 -15.33
N MET A 45 31.18 13.25 -16.18
CA MET A 45 32.46 13.92 -16.37
C MET A 45 32.85 14.72 -15.09
N LEU A 46 31.91 15.38 -14.47
CA LEU A 46 32.14 16.16 -13.24
C LEU A 46 32.48 15.23 -12.06
N VAL A 47 31.79 14.09 -11.92
CA VAL A 47 32.09 13.08 -10.90
C VAL A 47 33.53 12.58 -11.05
N ALA A 48 33.97 12.23 -12.26
CA ALA A 48 35.31 11.76 -12.52
C ALA A 48 36.36 12.85 -12.26
N LYS A 49 36.12 14.09 -12.75
CA LYS A 49 37.05 15.23 -12.66
C LYS A 49 37.28 15.69 -11.22
N TYR A 50 36.21 15.79 -10.43
CA TYR A 50 36.25 16.33 -9.06
C TYR A 50 36.24 15.24 -7.99
N LYS A 51 36.21 13.96 -8.36
CA LYS A 51 36.15 12.81 -7.45
C LYS A 51 34.95 12.95 -6.48
N ILE A 52 33.77 13.17 -7.04
CA ILE A 52 32.54 13.37 -6.24
C ILE A 52 32.17 12.06 -5.55
N GLU A 53 31.89 12.12 -4.26
CA GLU A 53 31.48 10.97 -3.43
C GLU A 53 29.97 10.95 -3.21
N GLU A 54 29.29 12.10 -3.31
CA GLU A 54 27.86 12.25 -3.06
C GLU A 54 27.20 13.19 -4.06
N ILE A 55 26.07 12.78 -4.62
CA ILE A 55 25.18 13.60 -5.44
C ILE A 55 23.89 13.81 -4.64
N ILE A 56 23.43 15.06 -4.56
CA ILE A 56 22.18 15.42 -3.90
C ILE A 56 21.20 15.95 -4.93
N ILE A 57 20.09 15.24 -5.15
CA ILE A 57 18.98 15.67 -6.00
C ILE A 57 18.10 16.61 -5.17
N ALA A 58 18.30 17.92 -5.34
CA ALA A 58 17.66 18.95 -4.51
C ALA A 58 16.48 19.63 -5.22
N MET A 59 15.57 18.82 -5.80
CA MET A 59 14.44 19.27 -6.61
C MET A 59 13.10 18.69 -6.10
N PRO A 60 12.63 19.07 -4.91
CA PRO A 60 11.46 18.45 -4.29
C PRO A 60 10.14 18.71 -5.04
N SER A 61 10.09 19.66 -5.96
CA SER A 61 8.90 20.05 -6.75
C SER A 61 8.93 19.53 -8.19
N VAL A 62 9.99 18.80 -8.58
CA VAL A 62 10.14 18.32 -9.97
C VAL A 62 9.33 17.04 -10.19
N LYS A 63 8.87 16.83 -11.42
CA LYS A 63 8.22 15.57 -11.80
C LYS A 63 9.19 14.39 -11.63
N ARG A 64 8.66 13.26 -11.21
CA ARG A 64 9.47 12.05 -10.92
C ARG A 64 10.17 11.47 -12.15
N ASP A 65 9.63 11.70 -13.35
CA ASP A 65 10.33 11.38 -14.62
C ASP A 65 11.73 11.98 -14.68
N VAL A 66 11.85 13.24 -14.28
CA VAL A 66 13.14 13.94 -14.27
C VAL A 66 14.09 13.33 -13.25
N ILE A 67 13.58 12.90 -12.09
CA ILE A 67 14.40 12.17 -11.09
C ILE A 67 14.88 10.83 -11.67
N ARG A 68 14.01 10.10 -12.40
CA ARG A 68 14.37 8.86 -13.06
C ARG A 68 15.48 9.06 -14.11
N GLU A 69 15.35 10.07 -14.99
CA GLU A 69 16.37 10.40 -15.98
C GLU A 69 17.71 10.73 -15.33
N ILE A 70 17.70 11.51 -14.25
CA ILE A 70 18.91 11.81 -13.48
C ILE A 70 19.51 10.54 -12.86
N MET A 71 18.66 9.65 -12.34
CA MET A 71 19.09 8.37 -11.78
C MET A 71 19.69 7.46 -12.84
N GLU A 72 19.18 7.45 -14.09
CA GLU A 72 19.77 6.69 -15.19
C GLU A 72 21.19 7.17 -15.51
N ILE A 73 21.44 8.49 -15.42
CA ILE A 73 22.77 9.08 -15.61
C ILE A 73 23.68 8.80 -14.41
N CYS A 74 23.16 8.88 -13.19
CA CYS A 74 23.95 8.79 -11.96
C CYS A 74 24.21 7.36 -11.50
N SER A 75 23.30 6.40 -11.75
CA SER A 75 23.40 5.05 -11.23
C SER A 75 24.63 4.26 -11.67
N PRO A 76 25.26 4.47 -12.87
CA PRO A 76 26.51 3.85 -13.22
C PRO A 76 27.72 4.40 -12.46
N LEU A 77 27.54 5.55 -11.76
CA LEU A 77 28.63 6.24 -11.07
C LEU A 77 28.79 5.67 -9.65
N LYS A 78 30.04 5.46 -9.24
CA LYS A 78 30.35 4.93 -7.89
C LYS A 78 30.29 6.05 -6.83
N CYS A 79 29.13 6.69 -6.68
CA CYS A 79 28.90 7.74 -5.68
C CYS A 79 27.54 7.53 -4.99
N LYS A 80 27.41 8.07 -3.79
CA LYS A 80 26.12 8.05 -3.07
C LYS A 80 25.15 9.01 -3.74
N ILE A 81 23.91 8.60 -3.93
CA ILE A 81 22.86 9.43 -4.50
C ILE A 81 21.77 9.61 -3.45
N ASN A 82 21.60 10.82 -2.98
CA ASN A 82 20.59 11.20 -2.01
C ASN A 82 19.59 12.16 -2.64
N THR A 83 18.36 12.12 -2.16
CA THR A 83 17.29 13.04 -2.55
C THR A 83 16.65 13.68 -1.34
N LEU A 84 15.83 14.69 -1.59
CA LEU A 84 14.94 15.29 -0.61
C LEU A 84 13.57 14.64 -0.67
N PRO A 85 12.91 14.49 0.47
CA PRO A 85 11.47 14.18 0.48
C PRO A 85 10.72 15.29 -0.28
N GLY A 86 9.54 14.97 -0.79
CA GLY A 86 8.64 15.93 -1.43
C GLY A 86 8.38 17.13 -0.50
N VAL A 87 8.10 18.31 -1.09
CA VAL A 87 7.87 19.59 -0.34
C VAL A 87 6.88 19.40 0.83
N TYR A 88 5.99 18.46 0.70
CA TYR A 88 4.88 18.22 1.63
C TYR A 88 5.19 17.26 2.79
N GLN A 89 6.31 16.56 2.75
CA GLN A 89 6.82 15.77 3.89
C GLN A 89 7.60 16.62 4.89
N LEU A 90 7.89 17.84 4.51
CA LEU A 90 8.58 18.83 5.34
C LEU A 90 7.53 19.53 6.20
N LEU A 91 7.34 19.05 7.43
CA LEU A 91 6.34 19.57 8.40
C LEU A 91 6.58 21.02 8.83
N ASP A 92 7.80 21.52 8.66
CA ASP A 92 8.20 22.90 8.86
C ASP A 92 8.88 23.38 7.57
N ASP A 93 8.71 24.63 7.18
CA ASP A 93 9.27 25.26 5.96
C ASP A 93 10.82 25.20 5.86
N GLU A 94 11.49 24.52 6.77
CA GLU A 94 12.94 24.34 6.80
C GLU A 94 13.35 22.97 6.23
N VAL A 95 14.00 23.01 5.07
CA VAL A 95 14.64 21.85 4.45
C VAL A 95 15.99 21.60 5.10
N LEU A 96 16.09 20.55 5.92
CA LEU A 96 17.31 20.20 6.66
C LEU A 96 18.11 19.08 5.97
N VAL A 97 19.43 19.05 6.18
CA VAL A 97 20.33 17.97 5.73
C VAL A 97 19.94 16.62 6.35
N SER A 98 19.33 16.63 7.52
CA SER A 98 18.75 15.42 8.15
C SER A 98 17.60 14.80 7.36
N HIS A 99 16.97 15.52 6.45
CA HIS A 99 15.93 15.04 5.55
C HIS A 99 16.46 14.36 4.29
N LEU A 100 17.78 14.41 4.05
CA LEU A 100 18.39 13.68 2.93
C LEU A 100 18.32 12.17 3.18
N HIS A 101 17.76 11.44 2.22
CA HIS A 101 17.74 9.99 2.23
C HIS A 101 18.24 9.43 0.88
N PRO A 102 18.79 8.22 0.85
CA PRO A 102 19.09 7.56 -0.41
C PRO A 102 17.86 7.50 -1.30
N VAL A 103 18.04 7.69 -2.61
CA VAL A 103 16.93 7.55 -3.56
C VAL A 103 16.31 6.16 -3.41
N SER A 104 15.02 6.13 -3.21
CA SER A 104 14.25 4.91 -2.99
C SER A 104 13.44 4.55 -4.24
N ILE A 105 12.85 3.35 -4.25
CA ILE A 105 12.01 2.93 -5.36
C ILE A 105 10.72 3.77 -5.44
N GLU A 106 10.26 4.28 -4.31
CA GLU A 106 9.11 5.17 -4.19
C GLU A 106 9.34 6.49 -4.93
N ASP A 107 10.59 6.99 -4.93
CA ASP A 107 10.98 8.22 -5.63
C ASP A 107 10.99 8.04 -7.15
N LEU A 108 11.11 6.80 -7.65
CA LEU A 108 11.15 6.48 -9.07
C LEU A 108 9.76 6.17 -9.68
N LEU A 109 8.73 6.03 -8.86
CA LEU A 109 7.38 5.81 -9.34
C LEU A 109 6.68 7.12 -9.63
N GLU A 110 6.04 7.19 -10.79
CA GLU A 110 5.32 8.36 -11.30
C GLU A 110 4.00 8.59 -10.55
N ARG A 111 4.06 8.93 -9.24
CA ARG A 111 2.85 9.22 -8.48
C ARG A 111 3.01 10.50 -7.68
N ASP A 112 2.08 11.42 -7.87
CA ASP A 112 1.97 12.61 -7.04
C ASP A 112 1.55 12.21 -5.62
N GLU A 113 2.18 12.82 -4.63
CA GLU A 113 1.76 12.66 -3.24
C GLU A 113 0.34 13.22 -3.06
N ILE A 114 -0.46 12.46 -2.32
CA ILE A 114 -1.83 12.86 -1.99
C ILE A 114 -1.83 13.45 -0.59
N HIS A 115 -2.58 14.53 -0.43
CA HIS A 115 -2.85 15.10 0.88
C HIS A 115 -4.21 14.61 1.39
N LEU A 116 -4.22 14.09 2.60
CA LEU A 116 -5.44 13.79 3.31
C LEU A 116 -6.21 15.09 3.54
N ASP A 117 -7.41 15.19 3.01
CA ASP A 117 -8.32 16.26 3.36
C ASP A 117 -8.85 16.03 4.79
N THR A 118 -8.08 16.53 5.77
CA THR A 118 -8.41 16.37 7.18
C THR A 118 -9.78 16.92 7.52
N SER A 119 -10.24 17.97 6.81
CA SER A 119 -11.58 18.57 7.04
C SER A 119 -12.73 17.58 6.83
N LYS A 120 -12.55 16.59 5.95
CA LYS A 120 -13.55 15.53 5.69
C LYS A 120 -13.37 14.31 6.59
N VAL A 121 -12.16 14.06 7.05
CA VAL A 121 -11.83 12.87 7.84
C VAL A 121 -12.03 13.10 9.34
N GLU A 122 -11.67 14.27 9.86
CA GLU A 122 -11.88 14.62 11.27
C GLU A 122 -13.34 14.40 11.76
N PRO A 123 -14.39 14.81 11.03
CA PRO A 123 -15.77 14.71 11.53
C PRO A 123 -16.23 13.30 11.90
N TYR A 124 -15.63 12.26 11.30
CA TYR A 124 -16.04 10.88 11.60
C TYR A 124 -15.04 10.06 12.41
N LEU A 125 -13.83 10.61 12.69
CA LEU A 125 -12.79 9.90 13.45
C LEU A 125 -12.42 10.59 14.77
N LYS A 126 -12.48 11.93 14.82
CA LYS A 126 -12.13 12.69 16.02
C LYS A 126 -13.09 12.37 17.15
N ASP A 127 -12.53 12.16 18.34
CA ASP A 127 -13.28 11.81 19.57
C ASP A 127 -14.10 10.50 19.48
N LYS A 128 -13.89 9.68 18.42
CA LYS A 128 -14.52 8.38 18.22
C LYS A 128 -13.69 7.22 18.76
N VAL A 129 -14.35 6.11 19.05
CA VAL A 129 -13.71 4.82 19.29
C VAL A 129 -13.54 4.12 17.94
N VAL A 130 -12.28 3.98 17.51
CA VAL A 130 -11.94 3.42 16.19
C VAL A 130 -11.29 2.05 16.38
N LEU A 131 -11.82 1.04 15.72
CA LEU A 131 -11.25 -0.31 15.67
C LEU A 131 -10.55 -0.56 14.34
N VAL A 132 -9.30 -1.03 14.37
CA VAL A 132 -8.58 -1.49 13.18
C VAL A 132 -8.29 -2.96 13.32
N THR A 133 -8.89 -3.81 12.49
CA THR A 133 -8.55 -5.23 12.43
C THR A 133 -7.35 -5.42 11.50
N GLY A 134 -6.48 -6.38 11.81
CA GLY A 134 -5.21 -6.51 11.09
C GLY A 134 -4.26 -5.33 11.32
N ALA A 135 -4.38 -4.66 12.47
CA ALA A 135 -3.61 -3.47 12.83
C ALA A 135 -2.08 -3.66 12.79
N GLY A 136 -1.59 -4.88 12.98
CA GLY A 136 -0.17 -5.21 12.83
C GLY A 136 0.29 -5.44 11.39
N GLY A 137 -0.62 -5.43 10.39
CA GLY A 137 -0.30 -5.55 8.96
C GLY A 137 0.20 -4.23 8.36
N SER A 138 0.68 -4.26 7.09
CA SER A 138 1.23 -3.07 6.42
C SER A 138 0.19 -1.95 6.26
N ILE A 139 -1.02 -2.26 5.81
CA ILE A 139 -2.10 -1.27 5.65
C ILE A 139 -2.71 -0.92 7.01
N GLY A 140 -3.03 -1.92 7.83
CA GLY A 140 -3.64 -1.68 9.15
C GLY A 140 -2.78 -0.80 10.05
N SER A 141 -1.45 -1.01 10.07
CA SER A 141 -0.53 -0.19 10.87
C SER A 141 -0.48 1.26 10.38
N GLU A 142 -0.51 1.47 9.05
CA GLU A 142 -0.53 2.83 8.51
C GLU A 142 -1.86 3.54 8.74
N ILE A 143 -2.99 2.83 8.61
CA ILE A 143 -4.30 3.37 9.02
C ILE A 143 -4.25 3.81 10.49
N CYS A 144 -3.67 2.99 11.38
CA CYS A 144 -3.51 3.35 12.79
C CYS A 144 -2.69 4.63 13.00
N ARG A 145 -1.56 4.81 12.26
CA ARG A 145 -0.74 6.03 12.31
C ARG A 145 -1.53 7.26 11.90
N GLN A 146 -2.29 7.15 10.83
CA GLN A 146 -3.05 8.28 10.29
C GLN A 146 -4.29 8.60 11.14
N VAL A 147 -5.01 7.60 11.63
CA VAL A 147 -6.14 7.78 12.56
C VAL A 147 -5.67 8.46 13.85
N LEU A 148 -4.51 8.09 14.38
CA LEU A 148 -3.99 8.69 15.61
C LEU A 148 -3.76 10.20 15.48
N ARG A 149 -3.39 10.69 14.27
CA ARG A 149 -3.18 12.13 14.00
C ARG A 149 -4.45 12.97 14.17
N VAL A 150 -5.62 12.38 13.94
CA VAL A 150 -6.91 13.07 14.11
C VAL A 150 -7.49 12.93 15.52
N LYS A 151 -6.71 12.41 16.47
CA LYS A 151 -7.01 12.32 17.90
C LYS A 151 -8.34 11.61 18.18
N PRO A 152 -8.46 10.31 17.90
CA PRO A 152 -9.62 9.51 18.28
C PRO A 152 -9.72 9.43 19.81
N LYS A 153 -10.94 9.19 20.35
CA LYS A 153 -11.14 8.92 21.77
C LYS A 153 -10.40 7.65 22.22
N LYS A 154 -10.48 6.59 21.40
CA LYS A 154 -9.70 5.36 21.55
C LYS A 154 -9.37 4.80 20.18
N LEU A 155 -8.18 4.23 20.05
CA LEU A 155 -7.75 3.46 18.88
C LEU A 155 -7.47 2.02 19.35
N LEU A 156 -8.28 1.07 18.84
CA LEU A 156 -8.21 -0.34 19.17
C LEU A 156 -7.42 -1.07 18.10
N LEU A 157 -6.26 -1.64 18.47
CA LEU A 157 -5.33 -2.34 17.58
C LEU A 157 -5.59 -3.84 17.64
N LEU A 158 -6.48 -4.37 16.79
CA LEU A 158 -6.87 -5.77 16.81
C LEU A 158 -6.07 -6.60 15.79
N GLY A 159 -5.54 -7.74 16.23
CA GLY A 159 -4.93 -8.74 15.37
C GLY A 159 -4.59 -10.03 16.12
N HIS A 160 -4.49 -11.15 15.39
CA HIS A 160 -4.18 -12.46 15.99
C HIS A 160 -2.68 -12.63 16.29
N GLY A 161 -1.81 -11.89 15.58
CA GLY A 161 -0.36 -11.99 15.76
C GLY A 161 0.15 -11.08 16.88
N GLU A 162 0.38 -11.63 18.07
CA GLU A 162 0.84 -10.91 19.27
C GLU A 162 2.04 -9.99 18.97
N ASN A 163 3.09 -10.54 18.35
CA ASN A 163 4.31 -9.76 18.08
C ASN A 163 4.05 -8.58 17.12
N SER A 164 3.18 -8.73 16.13
CA SER A 164 2.86 -7.64 15.19
C SER A 164 2.03 -6.54 15.84
N ILE A 165 1.14 -6.87 16.77
CA ILE A 165 0.38 -5.90 17.57
C ILE A 165 1.31 -5.20 18.57
N TYR A 166 2.21 -5.95 19.23
CA TYR A 166 3.22 -5.36 20.11
C TYR A 166 4.07 -4.29 19.40
N ILE A 167 4.58 -4.59 18.20
CA ILE A 167 5.42 -3.66 17.43
C ILE A 167 4.67 -2.34 17.15
N ILE A 168 3.47 -2.40 16.59
CA ILE A 168 2.71 -1.18 16.27
C ILE A 168 2.26 -0.43 17.53
N HIS A 169 1.91 -1.14 18.60
CA HIS A 169 1.57 -0.54 19.86
C HIS A 169 2.76 0.25 20.45
N GLN A 170 3.97 -0.34 20.47
CA GLN A 170 5.18 0.34 20.95
C GLN A 170 5.51 1.58 20.09
N GLU A 171 5.37 1.48 18.77
CA GLU A 171 5.62 2.59 17.86
C GLU A 171 4.68 3.78 18.13
N LEU A 172 3.39 3.52 18.32
CA LEU A 172 2.38 4.57 18.46
C LEU A 172 2.26 5.14 19.86
N ARG A 173 2.80 4.43 20.86
CA ARG A 173 2.64 4.77 22.30
C ARG A 173 3.12 6.17 22.65
N SER A 174 4.21 6.64 22.04
CA SER A 174 4.76 7.97 22.33
C SER A 174 3.92 9.14 21.78
N ALA A 175 3.12 8.89 20.75
CA ALA A 175 2.27 9.88 20.11
C ALA A 175 0.80 9.84 20.58
N ALA A 176 0.42 8.78 21.32
CA ALA A 176 -0.93 8.57 21.81
C ALA A 176 -1.15 9.26 23.17
N LEU A 177 -2.36 9.74 23.41
CA LEU A 177 -2.79 10.17 24.73
C LEU A 177 -2.86 8.95 25.67
N GLU A 178 -2.59 9.15 26.96
CA GLU A 178 -2.67 8.08 27.93
C GLU A 178 -4.05 7.39 27.93
N GLY A 179 -4.06 6.06 27.80
CA GLY A 179 -5.28 5.26 27.77
C GLY A 179 -6.09 5.31 26.47
N SER A 180 -5.64 6.07 25.45
CA SER A 180 -6.33 6.13 24.15
C SER A 180 -5.94 5.02 23.18
N LEU A 181 -4.83 4.32 23.41
CA LEU A 181 -4.33 3.25 22.53
C LEU A 181 -4.48 1.89 23.23
N VAL A 182 -5.22 0.97 22.61
CA VAL A 182 -5.58 -0.33 23.22
C VAL A 182 -5.14 -1.47 22.29
N PRO A 183 -4.12 -2.26 22.65
CA PRO A 183 -3.76 -3.47 21.92
C PRO A 183 -4.74 -4.61 22.25
N ILE A 184 -5.21 -5.33 21.21
CA ILE A 184 -6.17 -6.44 21.35
C ILE A 184 -5.65 -7.63 20.55
N ILE A 185 -5.37 -8.74 21.24
CA ILE A 185 -5.01 -10.00 20.60
C ILE A 185 -6.29 -10.82 20.42
N ALA A 186 -6.77 -10.89 19.18
CA ALA A 186 -8.00 -11.57 18.84
C ALA A 186 -7.95 -12.09 17.39
N ASP A 187 -8.67 -13.19 17.16
CA ASP A 187 -8.87 -13.77 15.83
C ASP A 187 -10.26 -13.39 15.30
N ILE A 188 -10.31 -12.82 14.10
CA ILE A 188 -11.59 -12.45 13.46
C ILE A 188 -12.51 -13.65 13.20
N ARG A 189 -12.00 -14.88 13.24
CA ARG A 189 -12.78 -16.10 13.09
C ARG A 189 -13.56 -16.45 14.37
N ASP A 190 -13.14 -15.92 15.52
CA ASP A 190 -13.84 -16.14 16.81
C ASP A 190 -14.90 -15.04 17.02
N LYS A 191 -16.14 -15.35 16.62
CA LYS A 191 -17.25 -14.43 16.76
C LYS A 191 -17.54 -14.06 18.22
N ASN A 192 -17.41 -15.02 19.15
CA ASN A 192 -17.70 -14.76 20.58
C ASN A 192 -16.69 -13.76 21.19
N GLN A 193 -15.40 -13.89 20.81
CA GLN A 193 -14.39 -12.94 21.24
C GLN A 193 -14.66 -11.54 20.65
N LEU A 194 -15.09 -11.45 19.39
CA LEU A 194 -15.48 -10.19 18.77
C LEU A 194 -16.67 -9.55 19.49
N GLU A 195 -17.74 -10.30 19.78
CA GLU A 195 -18.90 -9.84 20.54
C GLU A 195 -18.50 -9.21 21.88
N GLN A 196 -17.60 -9.86 22.63
CA GLN A 196 -17.12 -9.32 23.89
C GLN A 196 -16.34 -8.01 23.70
N ILE A 197 -15.45 -7.94 22.69
CA ILE A 197 -14.67 -6.75 22.37
C ILE A 197 -15.60 -5.57 22.03
N PHE A 198 -16.61 -5.80 21.17
CA PHE A 198 -17.55 -4.76 20.78
C PHE A 198 -18.41 -4.28 21.96
N LYS A 199 -18.79 -5.19 22.84
CA LYS A 199 -19.53 -4.86 24.07
C LYS A 199 -18.67 -4.02 25.04
N ASP A 200 -17.37 -4.34 25.19
CA ASP A 200 -16.49 -3.68 26.16
C ASP A 200 -16.05 -2.28 25.68
N TYR A 201 -15.85 -2.11 24.38
CA TYR A 201 -15.27 -0.88 23.83
C TYR A 201 -16.23 -0.02 23.01
N ASN A 202 -17.35 -0.56 22.53
CA ASN A 202 -18.36 0.10 21.70
C ASN A 202 -17.71 0.89 20.54
N PRO A 203 -16.98 0.24 19.61
CA PRO A 203 -16.38 0.94 18.50
C PRO A 203 -17.44 1.59 17.60
N GLU A 204 -17.20 2.84 17.21
CA GLU A 204 -18.10 3.63 16.35
C GLU A 204 -17.65 3.55 14.88
N VAL A 205 -16.34 3.32 14.62
CA VAL A 205 -15.77 3.17 13.29
C VAL A 205 -14.89 1.95 13.25
N VAL A 206 -15.03 1.14 12.19
CA VAL A 206 -14.21 -0.06 11.98
C VAL A 206 -13.50 0.02 10.63
N PHE A 207 -12.17 -0.14 10.64
CA PHE A 207 -11.36 -0.42 9.46
C PHE A 207 -10.97 -1.90 9.45
N HIS A 208 -11.49 -2.63 8.47
CA HIS A 208 -11.26 -4.07 8.36
C HIS A 208 -10.13 -4.36 7.36
N ALA A 209 -8.89 -4.48 7.86
CA ALA A 209 -7.70 -4.77 7.07
C ALA A 209 -7.13 -6.19 7.32
N ALA A 210 -7.81 -7.00 8.13
CA ALA A 210 -7.41 -8.38 8.38
C ALA A 210 -7.79 -9.27 7.19
N ALA A 211 -6.80 -9.87 6.52
CA ALA A 211 -7.00 -10.84 5.44
C ALA A 211 -5.75 -11.68 5.20
N HIS A 212 -5.92 -12.90 4.69
CA HIS A 212 -4.86 -13.68 4.05
C HIS A 212 -4.70 -13.20 2.59
N LYS A 213 -3.51 -12.71 2.22
CA LYS A 213 -3.28 -12.03 0.93
C LYS A 213 -2.34 -12.73 -0.03
N HIS A 214 -1.57 -13.71 0.44
CA HIS A 214 -0.56 -14.39 -0.37
C HIS A 214 -1.18 -15.43 -1.29
N VAL A 215 -1.26 -15.10 -2.58
CA VAL A 215 -1.87 -15.96 -3.60
C VAL A 215 -1.31 -17.39 -3.56
N PRO A 216 0.02 -17.64 -3.65
CA PRO A 216 0.52 -19.01 -3.68
C PRO A 216 0.19 -19.83 -2.42
N LEU A 217 0.12 -19.19 -1.25
CA LEU A 217 -0.23 -19.88 -0.01
C LEU A 217 -1.73 -20.23 0.02
N MET A 218 -2.58 -19.37 -0.52
CA MET A 218 -4.03 -19.62 -0.52
C MET A 218 -4.45 -20.63 -1.59
N GLU A 219 -3.66 -20.78 -2.67
CA GLU A 219 -3.87 -21.89 -3.62
C GLU A 219 -3.68 -23.27 -2.98
N ILE A 220 -2.70 -23.41 -2.07
CA ILE A 220 -2.45 -24.67 -1.34
C ILE A 220 -3.19 -24.77 0.00
N GLN A 221 -3.92 -23.72 0.40
CA GLN A 221 -4.67 -23.65 1.67
C GLN A 221 -6.04 -22.98 1.45
N PRO A 222 -6.89 -23.46 0.52
CA PRO A 222 -8.16 -22.80 0.17
C PRO A 222 -9.11 -22.69 1.37
N ILE A 223 -9.16 -23.71 2.23
CA ILE A 223 -9.99 -23.70 3.46
C ILE A 223 -9.55 -22.56 4.39
N ALA A 224 -8.24 -22.34 4.57
CA ALA A 224 -7.76 -21.26 5.41
C ALA A 224 -8.14 -19.87 4.83
N ALA A 225 -8.13 -19.73 3.49
CA ALA A 225 -8.58 -18.52 2.81
C ALA A 225 -10.08 -18.26 3.07
N VAL A 226 -10.93 -19.28 2.94
CA VAL A 226 -12.38 -19.19 3.20
C VAL A 226 -12.64 -18.81 4.65
N LEU A 227 -12.05 -19.53 5.61
CA LEU A 227 -12.27 -19.30 7.04
C LEU A 227 -11.87 -17.87 7.46
N ASN A 228 -10.73 -17.38 6.94
CA ASN A 228 -10.27 -16.06 7.33
C ASN A 228 -10.93 -14.93 6.52
N ASN A 229 -10.95 -15.04 5.17
CA ASN A 229 -11.37 -13.94 4.33
C ASN A 229 -12.89 -13.83 4.18
N ILE A 230 -13.63 -14.95 4.25
CA ILE A 230 -15.10 -14.97 4.14
C ILE A 230 -15.73 -14.97 5.54
N TYR A 231 -15.53 -16.05 6.33
CA TYR A 231 -16.16 -16.16 7.64
C TYR A 231 -15.64 -15.09 8.61
N GLY A 232 -14.32 -14.84 8.65
CA GLY A 232 -13.75 -13.80 9.48
C GLY A 232 -14.31 -12.41 9.15
N THR A 233 -14.42 -12.06 7.87
CA THR A 233 -15.01 -10.78 7.43
C THR A 233 -16.51 -10.73 7.79
N ARG A 234 -17.27 -11.83 7.55
CA ARG A 234 -18.69 -11.93 7.93
C ARG A 234 -18.89 -11.71 9.43
N ASN A 235 -18.07 -12.35 10.27
CA ASN A 235 -18.14 -12.18 11.72
C ASN A 235 -17.94 -10.73 12.16
N VAL A 236 -16.86 -10.08 11.67
CA VAL A 236 -16.58 -8.69 12.06
C VAL A 236 -17.67 -7.75 11.57
N ALA A 237 -18.17 -7.93 10.34
CA ALA A 237 -19.22 -7.10 9.77
C ALA A 237 -20.57 -7.28 10.48
N ASP A 238 -20.94 -8.54 10.78
CA ASP A 238 -22.20 -8.87 11.49
C ASP A 238 -22.20 -8.31 12.91
N VAL A 239 -21.10 -8.51 13.66
CA VAL A 239 -20.95 -7.95 15.01
C VAL A 239 -20.92 -6.43 14.98
N ALA A 240 -20.23 -5.81 14.01
CA ALA A 240 -20.21 -4.36 13.84
C ALA A 240 -21.63 -3.79 13.63
N GLY A 241 -22.40 -4.42 12.73
CA GLY A 241 -23.78 -4.03 12.47
C GLY A 241 -24.68 -4.22 13.69
N ALA A 242 -24.59 -5.35 14.38
CA ALA A 242 -25.40 -5.66 15.56
C ALA A 242 -25.11 -4.69 16.73
N HIS A 243 -23.89 -4.16 16.85
CA HIS A 243 -23.51 -3.18 17.87
C HIS A 243 -23.64 -1.71 17.41
N GLY A 244 -24.27 -1.46 16.25
CA GLY A 244 -24.56 -0.09 15.81
C GLY A 244 -23.34 0.75 15.43
N VAL A 245 -22.29 0.12 14.88
CA VAL A 245 -21.14 0.84 14.31
C VAL A 245 -21.61 1.82 13.24
N GLU A 246 -21.16 3.07 13.29
CA GLU A 246 -21.57 4.09 12.32
C GLU A 246 -21.03 3.82 10.91
N ARG A 247 -19.74 3.39 10.83
CA ARG A 247 -19.03 3.13 9.56
C ARG A 247 -18.14 1.90 9.66
N PHE A 248 -18.24 1.07 8.65
CA PHE A 248 -17.40 -0.11 8.45
C PHE A 248 -16.70 0.00 7.09
N VAL A 249 -15.38 0.11 7.09
CA VAL A 249 -14.58 0.25 5.87
C VAL A 249 -13.74 -1.01 5.67
N MET A 250 -14.10 -1.81 4.66
CA MET A 250 -13.37 -3.02 4.29
C MET A 250 -12.28 -2.73 3.27
N ILE A 251 -11.07 -3.20 3.54
CA ILE A 251 -9.97 -3.20 2.58
C ILE A 251 -10.12 -4.39 1.62
N SER A 252 -10.18 -4.10 0.31
CA SER A 252 -10.21 -5.10 -0.75
C SER A 252 -9.02 -4.92 -1.73
N THR A 253 -9.07 -5.58 -2.87
CA THR A 253 -7.94 -5.70 -3.80
C THR A 253 -8.42 -5.77 -5.25
N ASP A 254 -7.56 -5.35 -6.19
CA ASP A 254 -7.70 -5.58 -7.64
C ASP A 254 -7.88 -7.07 -7.99
N LYS A 255 -7.34 -7.98 -7.18
CA LYS A 255 -7.43 -9.43 -7.40
C LYS A 255 -8.82 -10.02 -7.15
N ALA A 256 -9.75 -9.24 -6.56
CA ALA A 256 -11.17 -9.59 -6.46
C ALA A 256 -11.94 -9.38 -7.78
N VAL A 257 -11.32 -8.71 -8.76
CA VAL A 257 -11.85 -8.47 -10.10
C VAL A 257 -11.46 -9.64 -11.02
N ASN A 258 -12.43 -10.30 -11.68
CA ASN A 258 -12.19 -11.48 -12.52
C ASN A 258 -11.14 -12.43 -11.91
N PRO A 259 -11.37 -12.94 -10.70
CA PRO A 259 -10.32 -13.63 -9.93
C PRO A 259 -9.82 -14.88 -10.66
N THR A 260 -8.50 -15.09 -10.64
CA THR A 260 -7.83 -16.30 -11.11
C THR A 260 -7.28 -17.13 -9.95
N SER A 261 -7.42 -16.62 -8.74
CA SER A 261 -6.91 -17.24 -7.51
C SER A 261 -7.98 -17.40 -6.45
N VAL A 262 -7.79 -18.40 -5.57
CA VAL A 262 -8.62 -18.62 -4.36
C VAL A 262 -8.64 -17.36 -3.50
N MET A 263 -7.47 -16.73 -3.31
CA MET A 263 -7.38 -15.48 -2.54
C MET A 263 -8.30 -14.40 -3.12
N GLY A 264 -8.21 -14.14 -4.43
CA GLY A 264 -9.05 -13.16 -5.12
C GLY A 264 -10.54 -13.51 -5.05
N ALA A 265 -10.89 -14.78 -5.30
CA ALA A 265 -12.27 -15.26 -5.20
C ALA A 265 -12.85 -15.10 -3.79
N THR A 266 -12.09 -15.44 -2.73
CA THR A 266 -12.52 -15.24 -1.34
C THR A 266 -12.71 -13.76 -0.98
N LYS A 267 -11.88 -12.86 -1.52
CA LYS A 267 -12.06 -11.41 -1.34
C LYS A 267 -13.30 -10.90 -2.08
N ARG A 268 -13.61 -11.43 -3.28
CA ARG A 268 -14.84 -11.10 -4.00
C ARG A 268 -16.08 -11.55 -3.23
N VAL A 269 -16.08 -12.74 -2.65
CA VAL A 269 -17.18 -13.21 -1.78
C VAL A 269 -17.33 -12.31 -0.55
N ALA A 270 -16.20 -11.92 0.07
CA ALA A 270 -16.21 -11.01 1.21
C ALA A 270 -16.82 -9.63 0.87
N GLU A 271 -16.54 -9.08 -0.33
CA GLU A 271 -17.19 -7.86 -0.82
C GLU A 271 -18.71 -8.03 -0.89
N LYS A 272 -19.20 -9.13 -1.49
CA LYS A 272 -20.64 -9.43 -1.59
C LYS A 272 -21.29 -9.55 -0.20
N VAL A 273 -20.60 -10.16 0.78
CA VAL A 273 -21.07 -10.26 2.18
C VAL A 273 -21.19 -8.87 2.80
N VAL A 274 -20.15 -8.05 2.70
CA VAL A 274 -20.12 -6.70 3.31
C VAL A 274 -21.16 -5.79 2.69
N LEU A 275 -21.34 -5.84 1.36
CA LEU A 275 -22.40 -5.09 0.67
C LEU A 275 -23.78 -5.47 1.17
N GLY A 276 -24.04 -6.75 1.34
CA GLY A 276 -25.33 -7.24 1.83
C GLY A 276 -25.67 -6.80 3.26
N MET A 277 -24.68 -6.50 4.08
CA MET A 277 -24.92 -6.02 5.44
C MET A 277 -25.63 -4.65 5.48
N ASN A 278 -25.54 -3.82 4.41
CA ASN A 278 -26.28 -2.56 4.31
C ASN A 278 -27.80 -2.75 4.28
N HIS A 279 -28.31 -3.93 3.85
CA HIS A 279 -29.74 -4.24 3.89
C HIS A 279 -30.21 -4.70 5.28
N LYS A 280 -29.27 -5.12 6.13
CA LYS A 280 -29.57 -5.71 7.44
C LYS A 280 -29.39 -4.70 8.59
N TYR A 281 -28.47 -3.75 8.45
CA TYR A 281 -28.06 -2.86 9.52
C TYR A 281 -27.96 -1.40 9.02
N ASP A 282 -28.12 -0.44 9.94
CA ASP A 282 -27.97 1.00 9.67
C ASP A 282 -26.49 1.43 9.52
N THR A 283 -25.55 0.54 9.85
CA THR A 283 -24.11 0.75 9.64
C THR A 283 -23.81 1.00 8.17
N LYS A 284 -23.00 2.00 7.87
CA LYS A 284 -22.52 2.28 6.51
C LYS A 284 -21.36 1.34 6.16
N PHE A 285 -21.64 0.26 5.44
CA PHE A 285 -20.64 -0.68 4.99
C PHE A 285 -20.08 -0.23 3.64
N ILE A 286 -18.78 -0.03 3.59
CA ILE A 286 -18.05 0.53 2.46
C ILE A 286 -16.87 -0.41 2.16
N THR A 287 -16.61 -0.67 0.89
CA THR A 287 -15.46 -1.44 0.43
C THR A 287 -14.52 -0.56 -0.37
N VAL A 288 -13.20 -0.74 -0.21
CA VAL A 288 -12.19 0.00 -0.96
C VAL A 288 -11.22 -0.98 -1.61
N ARG A 289 -11.17 -0.97 -2.96
CA ARG A 289 -10.25 -1.76 -3.78
C ARG A 289 -9.05 -0.95 -4.21
N PHE A 290 -7.88 -1.54 -4.12
CA PHE A 290 -6.64 -1.02 -4.72
C PHE A 290 -5.69 -2.17 -5.05
N GLY A 291 -4.68 -1.86 -5.87
CA GLY A 291 -3.67 -2.82 -6.33
C GLY A 291 -2.55 -3.04 -5.31
N ASN A 292 -1.32 -3.25 -5.80
CA ASN A 292 -0.21 -3.51 -4.92
C ASN A 292 0.26 -2.23 -4.21
N VAL A 293 0.73 -2.39 -2.98
CA VAL A 293 1.38 -1.31 -2.23
C VAL A 293 2.86 -1.62 -2.04
N LEU A 294 3.68 -0.59 -2.25
CA LEU A 294 5.14 -0.67 -2.18
C LEU A 294 5.62 -1.05 -0.79
N GLY A 295 6.65 -1.89 -0.73
CA GLY A 295 7.31 -2.24 0.53
C GLY A 295 6.45 -3.03 1.51
N SER A 296 5.23 -3.49 1.14
CA SER A 296 4.39 -4.29 2.03
C SER A 296 5.06 -5.62 2.37
N ARG A 297 4.82 -6.12 3.60
CA ARG A 297 5.41 -7.37 4.09
C ARG A 297 5.12 -8.53 3.14
N GLY A 298 6.17 -9.27 2.76
CA GLY A 298 6.09 -10.41 1.84
C GLY A 298 5.79 -10.04 0.38
N SER A 299 5.89 -8.78 0.00
CA SER A 299 5.77 -8.33 -1.39
C SER A 299 7.10 -8.44 -2.16
N VAL A 300 7.05 -8.11 -3.44
CA VAL A 300 8.17 -8.23 -4.38
C VAL A 300 9.38 -7.38 -3.98
N ILE A 301 9.19 -6.17 -3.45
CA ILE A 301 10.30 -5.27 -3.08
C ILE A 301 11.16 -5.83 -1.94
N PRO A 302 10.62 -6.24 -0.78
CA PRO A 302 11.41 -6.92 0.24
C PRO A 302 12.12 -8.20 -0.25
N LEU A 303 11.49 -8.95 -1.17
CA LEU A 303 12.09 -10.12 -1.77
C LEU A 303 13.31 -9.74 -2.61
N PHE A 304 13.16 -8.81 -3.55
CA PHE A 304 14.24 -8.34 -4.40
C PHE A 304 15.41 -7.78 -3.59
N ARG A 305 15.12 -6.99 -2.55
CA ARG A 305 16.15 -6.46 -1.64
C ARG A 305 16.99 -7.59 -1.04
N LYS A 306 16.35 -8.62 -0.46
CA LYS A 306 17.04 -9.78 0.09
C LYS A 306 17.86 -10.55 -0.94
N GLN A 307 17.33 -10.70 -2.16
CA GLN A 307 18.05 -11.38 -3.24
C GLN A 307 19.29 -10.58 -3.69
N ILE A 308 19.16 -9.25 -3.80
CA ILE A 308 20.30 -8.37 -4.13
C ILE A 308 21.35 -8.40 -3.02
N GLU A 309 20.96 -8.30 -1.76
CA GLU A 309 21.85 -8.39 -0.59
C GLU A 309 22.61 -9.75 -0.55
N ALA A 310 21.97 -10.82 -1.03
CA ALA A 310 22.58 -12.15 -1.14
C ALA A 310 23.48 -12.34 -2.38
N GLY A 311 23.59 -11.31 -3.27
CA GLY A 311 24.36 -11.41 -4.51
C GLY A 311 23.58 -11.97 -5.70
N GLY A 312 22.26 -12.08 -5.60
CA GLY A 312 21.36 -12.57 -6.65
C GLY A 312 21.18 -14.08 -6.68
N PRO A 313 20.52 -14.64 -7.71
CA PRO A 313 19.79 -13.90 -8.74
C PRO A 313 18.54 -13.23 -8.21
N VAL A 314 18.07 -12.15 -8.88
CA VAL A 314 16.74 -11.60 -8.66
C VAL A 314 15.74 -12.38 -9.51
N THR A 315 14.70 -12.92 -8.87
CA THR A 315 13.72 -13.78 -9.55
C THR A 315 12.45 -13.00 -9.93
N VAL A 316 12.12 -12.98 -11.21
CA VAL A 316 10.90 -12.37 -11.77
C VAL A 316 10.06 -13.47 -12.40
N THR A 317 8.76 -13.46 -12.19
CA THR A 317 7.88 -14.53 -12.71
C THR A 317 7.79 -14.53 -14.23
N ASP A 318 7.63 -13.36 -14.85
CA ASP A 318 7.51 -13.23 -16.30
C ASP A 318 8.03 -11.86 -16.76
N PRO A 319 8.72 -11.75 -17.92
CA PRO A 319 9.25 -10.48 -18.42
C PRO A 319 8.16 -9.44 -18.75
N GLU A 320 6.96 -9.88 -19.12
CA GLU A 320 5.84 -8.99 -19.48
C GLU A 320 4.91 -8.68 -18.29
N MET A 321 5.16 -9.28 -17.11
CA MET A 321 4.32 -9.07 -15.93
C MET A 321 4.30 -7.61 -15.52
N THR A 322 3.10 -7.06 -15.41
CA THR A 322 2.88 -5.71 -14.87
C THR A 322 2.06 -5.72 -13.61
N ARG A 323 2.26 -4.73 -12.76
CA ARG A 323 1.44 -4.46 -11.57
C ARG A 323 1.24 -2.97 -11.39
N TYR A 324 0.09 -2.62 -10.85
CA TYR A 324 -0.14 -1.28 -10.33
C TYR A 324 0.50 -1.14 -8.96
N PHE A 325 1.11 0.01 -8.70
CA PHE A 325 1.71 0.30 -7.41
C PHE A 325 1.25 1.63 -6.84
N MET A 326 1.10 1.64 -5.52
CA MET A 326 0.80 2.82 -4.72
C MET A 326 1.67 2.80 -3.47
N THR A 327 1.96 3.92 -2.85
CA THR A 327 2.61 3.91 -1.54
C THR A 327 1.63 3.51 -0.44
N ILE A 328 2.12 2.93 0.64
CA ILE A 328 1.26 2.54 1.78
C ILE A 328 0.58 3.76 2.41
N PRO A 329 1.28 4.89 2.65
CA PRO A 329 0.64 6.12 3.13
C PRO A 329 -0.46 6.64 2.20
N GLU A 330 -0.22 6.68 0.88
CA GLU A 330 -1.20 7.12 -0.11
C GLU A 330 -2.46 6.24 -0.08
N ALA A 331 -2.30 4.90 -0.14
CA ALA A 331 -3.42 3.97 -0.07
C ALA A 331 -4.26 4.19 1.20
N SER A 332 -3.59 4.34 2.35
CA SER A 332 -4.27 4.52 3.63
C SER A 332 -5.01 5.87 3.71
N GLN A 333 -4.42 6.95 3.17
CA GLN A 333 -5.10 8.25 3.08
C GLN A 333 -6.38 8.18 2.24
N LEU A 334 -6.30 7.54 1.06
CA LEU A 334 -7.46 7.36 0.20
C LEU A 334 -8.52 6.45 0.82
N VAL A 335 -8.13 5.43 1.59
CA VAL A 335 -9.07 4.61 2.36
C VAL A 335 -9.81 5.44 3.40
N LEU A 336 -9.12 6.29 4.17
CA LEU A 336 -9.75 7.21 5.12
C LEU A 336 -10.70 8.18 4.40
N GLN A 337 -10.29 8.71 3.26
CA GLN A 337 -11.11 9.62 2.45
C GLN A 337 -12.37 8.92 1.89
N ALA A 338 -12.22 7.69 1.38
CA ALA A 338 -13.34 6.87 0.92
C ALA A 338 -14.32 6.57 2.06
N GLY A 339 -13.80 6.25 3.25
CA GLY A 339 -14.61 6.10 4.47
C GLY A 339 -15.41 7.35 4.85
N ALA A 340 -14.86 8.54 4.63
CA ALA A 340 -15.56 9.81 4.86
C ALA A 340 -16.71 10.04 3.85
N MET A 341 -16.48 9.67 2.59
CA MET A 341 -17.39 9.93 1.48
C MET A 341 -18.56 8.94 1.40
N GLY A 342 -18.34 7.69 1.79
CA GLY A 342 -19.29 6.61 1.63
C GLY A 342 -20.60 6.83 2.41
N LYS A 343 -21.69 6.43 1.80
CA LYS A 343 -23.06 6.49 2.35
C LYS A 343 -23.56 5.11 2.78
N GLY A 344 -22.85 4.04 2.37
CA GLY A 344 -23.15 2.63 2.57
C GLY A 344 -23.56 1.95 1.26
N GLY A 345 -22.93 0.79 0.98
CA GLY A 345 -23.17 0.00 -0.23
C GLY A 345 -22.20 0.25 -1.37
N GLU A 346 -21.24 1.18 -1.22
CA GLU A 346 -20.29 1.47 -2.29
C GLU A 346 -19.08 0.54 -2.27
N VAL A 347 -18.56 0.28 -3.47
CA VAL A 347 -17.21 -0.24 -3.68
C VAL A 347 -16.40 0.85 -4.37
N PHE A 348 -15.52 1.47 -3.61
CA PHE A 348 -14.59 2.47 -4.12
C PHE A 348 -13.35 1.82 -4.72
N LEU A 349 -12.86 2.44 -5.79
CA LEU A 349 -11.63 2.08 -6.49
C LEU A 349 -10.67 3.23 -6.35
N LEU A 350 -9.45 2.93 -5.95
CA LEU A 350 -8.40 3.93 -5.91
C LEU A 350 -7.71 4.03 -7.27
N ASP A 351 -7.45 5.25 -7.72
CA ASP A 351 -6.64 5.50 -8.90
C ASP A 351 -5.23 4.93 -8.72
N MET A 352 -4.92 3.90 -9.46
CA MET A 352 -3.63 3.21 -9.36
C MET A 352 -2.56 3.79 -10.31
N GLY A 353 -2.90 4.79 -11.15
CA GLY A 353 -2.00 5.33 -12.17
C GLY A 353 -1.61 4.27 -13.21
N GLU A 354 -0.40 4.40 -13.76
CA GLU A 354 0.09 3.51 -14.81
C GLU A 354 0.67 2.19 -14.25
N PRO A 355 0.51 1.07 -14.96
CA PRO A 355 1.09 -0.21 -14.56
C PRO A 355 2.60 -0.22 -14.78
N VAL A 356 3.33 -0.83 -13.85
CA VAL A 356 4.80 -0.94 -13.88
C VAL A 356 5.22 -2.36 -14.19
N LYS A 357 6.14 -2.55 -15.15
CA LYS A 357 6.76 -3.86 -15.41
C LYS A 357 7.63 -4.30 -14.24
N ILE A 358 7.40 -5.53 -13.76
CA ILE A 358 8.15 -6.07 -12.61
C ILE A 358 9.64 -6.24 -12.92
N VAL A 359 9.98 -6.54 -14.16
CA VAL A 359 11.38 -6.62 -14.62
C VAL A 359 12.09 -5.26 -14.54
N ASP A 360 11.40 -4.16 -14.83
CA ASP A 360 11.99 -2.83 -14.76
C ASP A 360 12.12 -2.36 -13.30
N LEU A 361 11.16 -2.73 -12.44
CA LEU A 361 11.29 -2.57 -10.99
C LEU A 361 12.54 -3.30 -10.46
N ALA A 362 12.78 -4.55 -10.90
CA ALA A 362 13.96 -5.33 -10.51
C ALA A 362 15.26 -4.65 -10.96
N LYS A 363 15.34 -4.20 -12.24
CA LYS A 363 16.51 -3.47 -12.76
C LYS A 363 16.79 -2.20 -11.96
N ASN A 364 15.75 -1.42 -11.65
CA ASN A 364 15.89 -0.18 -10.88
C ASN A 364 16.39 -0.46 -9.45
N MET A 365 15.87 -1.49 -8.79
CA MET A 365 16.34 -1.88 -7.46
C MET A 365 17.81 -2.34 -7.46
N ILE A 366 18.23 -3.10 -8.47
CA ILE A 366 19.64 -3.52 -8.62
C ILE A 366 20.53 -2.29 -8.78
N ARG A 367 20.14 -1.33 -9.65
CA ARG A 367 20.91 -0.08 -9.87
C ARG A 367 20.98 0.78 -8.61
N LEU A 368 19.85 0.96 -7.90
CA LEU A 368 19.80 1.69 -6.63
C LEU A 368 20.71 1.06 -5.55
N SER A 369 20.94 -0.23 -5.65
CA SER A 369 21.88 -0.96 -4.77
C SER A 369 23.36 -0.85 -5.20
N GLY A 370 23.65 -0.11 -6.28
CA GLY A 370 25.01 0.11 -6.80
C GLY A 370 25.53 -1.01 -7.70
N PHE A 371 24.66 -1.89 -8.21
CA PHE A 371 25.00 -3.00 -9.08
C PHE A 371 24.44 -2.80 -10.49
N GLU A 372 25.02 -3.49 -11.48
CA GLU A 372 24.56 -3.47 -12.85
C GLU A 372 23.71 -4.73 -13.16
N PRO A 373 22.45 -4.55 -13.65
CA PRO A 373 21.59 -5.69 -13.98
C PRO A 373 22.22 -6.60 -15.04
N ASN A 374 22.12 -7.91 -14.83
CA ASN A 374 22.65 -8.99 -15.68
C ASN A 374 24.18 -9.02 -15.83
N LYS A 375 24.91 -8.11 -15.20
CA LYS A 375 26.37 -8.14 -15.12
C LYS A 375 26.82 -8.52 -13.72
N ASP A 376 26.41 -7.77 -12.71
CA ASP A 376 26.73 -8.03 -11.31
C ASP A 376 25.66 -8.92 -10.65
N ILE A 377 24.37 -8.63 -10.92
CA ILE A 377 23.21 -9.36 -10.41
C ILE A 377 22.35 -9.83 -11.59
N ARG A 378 22.21 -11.14 -11.76
CA ARG A 378 21.35 -11.74 -12.80
C ARG A 378 19.88 -11.61 -12.44
N ILE A 379 19.04 -11.43 -13.46
CA ILE A 379 17.58 -11.53 -13.38
C ILE A 379 17.19 -12.86 -14.03
N GLU A 380 16.49 -13.71 -13.25
CA GLU A 380 16.02 -15.01 -13.71
C GLU A 380 14.49 -15.05 -13.77
N PHE A 381 13.95 -15.66 -14.83
CA PHE A 381 12.50 -15.80 -15.01
C PHE A 381 12.06 -17.20 -14.56
N THR A 382 11.08 -17.23 -13.63
CA THR A 382 10.67 -18.47 -12.96
C THR A 382 9.37 -19.06 -13.50
N GLY A 383 8.67 -18.37 -14.37
CA GLY A 383 7.31 -18.72 -14.82
C GLY A 383 6.21 -18.23 -13.86
N LEU A 384 4.99 -18.16 -14.37
CA LEU A 384 3.80 -17.78 -13.60
C LEU A 384 3.50 -18.84 -12.54
N ARG A 385 3.19 -18.40 -11.34
CA ARG A 385 2.75 -19.28 -10.24
C ARG A 385 1.23 -19.54 -10.34
N PRO A 386 0.73 -20.66 -9.80
CA PRO A 386 -0.71 -20.92 -9.76
C PRO A 386 -1.50 -19.74 -9.18
N GLY A 387 -2.61 -19.38 -9.81
CA GLY A 387 -3.47 -18.28 -9.41
C GLY A 387 -2.99 -16.88 -9.77
N GLU A 388 -1.77 -16.71 -10.31
CA GLU A 388 -1.26 -15.39 -10.71
C GLU A 388 -1.73 -14.98 -12.11
N LYS A 389 -2.05 -13.69 -12.26
CA LYS A 389 -2.31 -13.03 -13.55
C LYS A 389 -1.03 -12.42 -14.11
N LEU A 390 -0.90 -12.38 -15.44
CA LEU A 390 0.15 -11.59 -16.10
C LEU A 390 -0.11 -10.09 -15.91
N TYR A 391 -1.38 -9.68 -16.08
CA TYR A 391 -1.87 -8.31 -15.92
C TYR A 391 -3.02 -8.29 -14.93
N GLU A 392 -3.06 -7.31 -14.03
CA GLU A 392 -4.17 -7.11 -13.09
C GLU A 392 -5.19 -6.11 -13.66
N GLU A 393 -6.46 -6.31 -13.31
CA GLU A 393 -7.57 -5.48 -13.73
C GLU A 393 -8.15 -4.74 -12.52
N LEU A 394 -8.50 -3.48 -12.69
CA LEU A 394 -9.12 -2.68 -11.61
C LEU A 394 -10.65 -2.82 -11.60
N LEU A 395 -11.24 -3.16 -12.75
CA LEU A 395 -12.68 -3.30 -12.98
C LEU A 395 -12.97 -4.50 -13.89
N THR A 396 -14.16 -5.07 -13.78
CA THR A 396 -14.69 -5.97 -14.81
C THR A 396 -15.27 -5.14 -15.97
N ALA A 397 -15.45 -5.77 -17.14
CA ALA A 397 -16.11 -5.12 -18.28
C ALA A 397 -17.56 -4.70 -17.99
N GLU A 398 -18.21 -5.36 -17.04
CA GLU A 398 -19.60 -5.13 -16.59
C GLU A 398 -19.70 -4.08 -15.49
N GLU A 399 -18.65 -3.89 -14.70
CA GLU A 399 -18.56 -2.85 -13.68
C GLU A 399 -18.24 -1.51 -14.35
N GLY A 400 -19.25 -0.66 -14.55
CA GLY A 400 -19.04 0.75 -14.90
C GLY A 400 -18.37 1.52 -13.78
N THR A 401 -17.76 2.66 -14.08
CA THR A 401 -17.22 3.59 -13.05
C THR A 401 -17.97 4.88 -13.04
N ASN A 402 -18.32 5.32 -11.82
CA ASN A 402 -18.80 6.66 -11.56
C ASN A 402 -17.66 7.50 -10.96
N THR A 403 -17.56 8.76 -11.40
CA THR A 403 -16.66 9.72 -10.77
C THR A 403 -17.20 10.14 -9.41
N THR A 404 -16.31 10.34 -8.45
CA THR A 404 -16.67 10.86 -7.13
C THR A 404 -16.26 12.33 -6.99
N THR A 405 -16.52 12.91 -5.82
CA THR A 405 -16.03 14.26 -5.48
C THR A 405 -14.50 14.30 -5.30
N HIS A 406 -13.84 13.16 -5.25
CA HIS A 406 -12.39 13.03 -5.13
C HIS A 406 -11.79 12.49 -6.43
N LYS A 407 -10.83 13.23 -7.02
CA LYS A 407 -10.25 12.92 -8.36
C LYS A 407 -9.60 11.54 -8.45
N LYS A 408 -9.14 10.98 -7.33
CA LYS A 408 -8.41 9.69 -7.27
C LYS A 408 -9.23 8.56 -6.62
N ILE A 409 -10.53 8.75 -6.44
CA ILE A 409 -11.45 7.74 -5.93
C ILE A 409 -12.61 7.63 -6.90
N PHE A 410 -12.82 6.45 -7.42
CA PHE A 410 -13.95 6.11 -8.30
C PHE A 410 -14.89 5.16 -7.57
N GLU A 411 -16.13 5.06 -8.03
CA GLU A 411 -17.13 4.14 -7.49
C GLU A 411 -17.46 3.10 -8.56
N ALA A 412 -17.39 1.81 -8.21
CA ALA A 412 -17.81 0.72 -9.08
C ALA A 412 -19.33 0.59 -9.02
N ALA A 413 -19.97 0.48 -10.19
CA ALA A 413 -21.37 0.09 -10.29
C ALA A 413 -21.45 -1.44 -10.11
N LEU A 414 -21.92 -1.89 -8.95
CA LEU A 414 -22.08 -3.32 -8.67
C LEU A 414 -23.53 -3.75 -8.83
N GLU A 415 -23.72 -5.00 -9.24
CA GLU A 415 -25.04 -5.64 -9.17
C GLU A 415 -25.39 -5.98 -7.73
N ASP A 416 -26.67 -5.83 -7.40
CA ASP A 416 -27.22 -6.26 -6.13
C ASP A 416 -27.19 -7.79 -6.03
N VAL A 417 -26.90 -8.31 -4.84
CA VAL A 417 -26.75 -9.74 -4.60
C VAL A 417 -27.87 -10.22 -3.66
N ASP A 418 -28.61 -11.23 -4.06
CA ASP A 418 -29.55 -11.93 -3.18
C ASP A 418 -28.82 -12.50 -1.95
N GLN A 419 -29.07 -11.87 -0.81
CA GLN A 419 -28.39 -12.19 0.45
C GLN A 419 -28.79 -13.54 1.03
N GLU A 420 -30.01 -14.01 0.80
CA GLU A 420 -30.44 -15.34 1.24
C GLU A 420 -29.76 -16.42 0.42
N TRP A 421 -29.67 -16.18 -0.91
CA TRP A 421 -28.92 -17.07 -1.79
C TRP A 421 -27.44 -17.11 -1.39
N LEU A 422 -26.81 -15.95 -1.19
CA LEU A 422 -25.41 -15.86 -0.81
C LEU A 422 -25.14 -16.60 0.51
N SER A 423 -25.98 -16.42 1.51
CA SER A 423 -25.83 -17.09 2.81
C SER A 423 -25.89 -18.61 2.66
N ARG A 424 -26.87 -19.13 1.88
CA ARG A 424 -26.96 -20.57 1.58
C ARG A 424 -25.73 -21.10 0.85
N GLN A 425 -25.16 -20.32 -0.08
CA GLN A 425 -23.93 -20.72 -0.76
C GLN A 425 -22.73 -20.75 0.19
N ILE A 426 -22.60 -19.78 1.09
CA ILE A 426 -21.51 -19.74 2.08
C ILE A 426 -21.60 -20.94 3.04
N GLU A 427 -22.78 -21.36 3.46
CA GLU A 427 -22.97 -22.52 4.33
C GLU A 427 -22.47 -23.84 3.68
N ARG A 428 -22.44 -23.92 2.34
CA ARG A 428 -21.89 -25.07 1.64
C ARG A 428 -20.42 -25.33 1.95
N PHE A 429 -19.64 -24.31 2.30
CA PHE A 429 -18.25 -24.51 2.70
C PHE A 429 -18.10 -25.40 3.94
N GLU A 430 -19.10 -25.46 4.82
CA GLU A 430 -19.09 -26.32 6.02
C GLU A 430 -19.09 -27.80 5.67
N THR A 431 -19.59 -28.14 4.48
CA THR A 431 -19.67 -29.53 4.00
C THR A 431 -18.49 -29.92 3.10
N CYS A 432 -17.63 -28.99 2.73
CA CYS A 432 -16.46 -29.22 1.89
C CYS A 432 -15.45 -30.11 2.62
N LYS A 433 -15.00 -31.17 1.94
CA LYS A 433 -14.02 -32.13 2.47
C LYS A 433 -12.66 -32.02 1.77
N THR A 434 -12.64 -31.47 0.56
CA THR A 434 -11.47 -31.34 -0.27
C THR A 434 -11.29 -29.90 -0.74
N ASP A 435 -10.08 -29.56 -1.14
CA ASP A 435 -9.78 -28.24 -1.74
C ASP A 435 -10.59 -28.01 -3.01
N MET A 436 -10.85 -29.09 -3.79
CA MET A 436 -11.65 -29.00 -5.00
C MET A 436 -13.13 -28.67 -4.69
N ASP A 437 -13.68 -29.17 -3.59
CA ASP A 437 -15.04 -28.80 -3.16
C ASP A 437 -15.11 -27.31 -2.89
N VAL A 438 -14.11 -26.76 -2.19
CA VAL A 438 -14.00 -25.31 -1.90
C VAL A 438 -13.92 -24.49 -3.20
N ILE A 439 -13.09 -24.90 -4.15
CA ILE A 439 -12.95 -24.24 -5.45
C ILE A 439 -14.27 -24.24 -6.23
N ASN A 440 -15.00 -25.36 -6.21
CA ASN A 440 -16.30 -25.46 -6.89
C ASN A 440 -17.34 -24.52 -6.26
N VAL A 441 -17.43 -24.47 -4.92
CA VAL A 441 -18.33 -23.53 -4.24
C VAL A 441 -17.94 -22.07 -4.56
N LEU A 442 -16.64 -21.73 -4.60
CA LEU A 442 -16.18 -20.40 -4.99
C LEU A 442 -16.58 -20.05 -6.42
N LYS A 443 -16.50 -21.00 -7.39
CA LYS A 443 -16.96 -20.80 -8.77
C LYS A 443 -18.46 -20.53 -8.85
N ASP A 444 -19.25 -21.24 -8.07
CA ASP A 444 -20.71 -21.05 -8.05
C ASP A 444 -21.07 -19.65 -7.51
N ILE A 445 -20.35 -19.15 -6.49
CA ILE A 445 -20.60 -17.82 -5.91
C ILE A 445 -20.04 -16.69 -6.78
N VAL A 446 -18.92 -16.95 -7.46
CA VAL A 446 -18.19 -15.99 -8.28
C VAL A 446 -18.02 -16.56 -9.69
N PRO A 447 -19.00 -16.40 -10.59
CA PRO A 447 -18.95 -16.97 -11.95
C PRO A 447 -17.75 -16.49 -12.77
N THR A 448 -17.22 -15.30 -12.46
CA THR A 448 -16.00 -14.75 -13.08
C THR A 448 -14.71 -15.34 -12.52
N TYR A 449 -14.77 -16.28 -11.56
CA TYR A 449 -13.60 -16.96 -11.04
C TYR A 449 -13.15 -18.07 -11.99
N HIS A 450 -12.03 -17.85 -12.64
CA HIS A 450 -11.39 -18.80 -13.55
C HIS A 450 -10.02 -19.19 -12.98
N PRO A 451 -9.92 -20.31 -12.22
CA PRO A 451 -8.65 -20.74 -11.65
C PRO A 451 -7.57 -20.89 -12.73
N ASN A 452 -6.45 -20.22 -12.56
CA ASN A 452 -5.30 -20.42 -13.42
C ASN A 452 -4.37 -21.46 -12.77
N HIS A 453 -4.71 -22.71 -12.99
CA HIS A 453 -3.87 -23.85 -12.61
C HIS A 453 -3.03 -24.25 -13.82
N ASN A 454 -2.00 -23.48 -14.12
CA ASN A 454 -0.90 -24.00 -14.93
C ASN A 454 -0.15 -25.00 -14.07
N ILE A 455 -0.63 -26.25 -14.06
CA ILE A 455 0.06 -27.41 -13.49
C ILE A 455 1.05 -27.94 -14.52
#